data_26f98b2f8b12a18525e771b0e38ac400
#
_entry.id   26f98b2f8b12a18525e771b0e38ac400
#
_cell.length_a   1.000
_cell.length_b   1.000
_cell.length_c   1.000
_cell.angle_alpha   90.00
_cell.angle_beta   90.00
_cell.angle_gamma   90.00
#
_symmetry.space_group_name_H-M   'P 1'
#
loop_
_entity.id
_entity.type
_entity.pdbx_description
1 polymer ?
#
loop_
_entity_poly.entity_id
_entity_poly.type
_entity_poly.pdbx_seq_one_letter_code
_entity_poly.pdbx_strand_id
1 'polypeptide(L)'
;MSHCKNFKPTFAKSYCKFYIQPTNHNHVGFCSIPTNYRCLNDVSDYRKIIPLSYSSTGNFMTCKQLYYLTAIRGIQVKSSQVGKALKMGSLWDRVLQKYLGGDVSVPDVIDEYEIEPLEVAKVKALYRAYKYLDVQVEPGGELQAKVDGKIETGLTYGEESKVPLEMEINGFYDRKYPEYFVENKLSGNPQNYLDPFFIQSQVGTYFLGDPALAHCIMEVTRTPDLRLKTSKTKEDESVEEYEERCYQDIISRPSYYFVGWDKEKHTYGKKFHRSEFALDEIKQRYIYIFREIEETRICNTWYKNDKMCKGAFPGYPCDYIPVCRHNT
;
A
#
# COMPACT_ATOMS: atom_id res chain seq x y z
N MET A 1 -32.08 -22.36 8.14
CA MET A 1 -31.51 -21.82 9.40
C MET A 1 -30.62 -22.89 10.00
N SER A 2 -29.32 -22.66 10.02
CA SER A 2 -28.36 -23.61 10.60
C SER A 2 -28.34 -23.46 12.12
N HIS A 3 -28.46 -24.55 12.85
CA HIS A 3 -28.41 -24.56 14.30
C HIS A 3 -26.96 -24.54 14.75
N CYS A 4 -26.57 -23.55 15.53
CA CYS A 4 -25.28 -23.56 16.23
C CYS A 4 -25.32 -24.51 17.42
N LYS A 5 -24.90 -25.77 17.23
CA LYS A 5 -24.99 -26.84 18.26
C LYS A 5 -24.04 -26.65 19.46
N ASN A 6 -23.03 -25.78 19.38
CA ASN A 6 -21.97 -25.64 20.42
C ASN A 6 -21.88 -24.22 21.02
N PHE A 7 -22.97 -23.51 21.07
CA PHE A 7 -22.98 -22.13 21.49
C PHE A 7 -23.03 -22.03 23.02
N LYS A 8 -21.99 -21.48 23.65
CA LYS A 8 -22.02 -21.12 25.07
C LYS A 8 -22.64 -19.72 25.22
N PRO A 9 -23.76 -19.57 25.96
CA PRO A 9 -24.53 -18.32 26.01
C PRO A 9 -23.75 -17.08 26.49
N THR A 10 -22.70 -17.26 27.28
CA THR A 10 -21.84 -16.20 27.80
C THR A 10 -20.98 -15.53 26.74
N PHE A 11 -20.52 -16.31 25.78
CA PHE A 11 -19.65 -15.81 24.70
C PHE A 11 -20.43 -14.96 23.67
N ALA A 12 -21.69 -15.30 23.45
CA ALA A 12 -22.54 -14.63 22.47
C ALA A 12 -22.96 -13.21 22.87
N LYS A 13 -23.17 -12.99 24.15
CA LYS A 13 -23.75 -11.73 24.62
C LYS A 13 -22.86 -10.52 24.35
N SER A 14 -21.54 -10.72 24.31
CA SER A 14 -20.59 -9.62 24.13
C SER A 14 -20.17 -9.37 22.69
N TYR A 15 -20.33 -10.34 21.76
CA TYR A 15 -19.71 -10.26 20.43
C TYR A 15 -20.63 -10.54 19.24
N CYS A 16 -21.83 -11.10 19.43
CA CYS A 16 -22.73 -11.38 18.31
C CYS A 16 -23.97 -10.47 18.34
N LYS A 17 -23.95 -9.43 17.54
CA LYS A 17 -25.08 -8.50 17.35
C LYS A 17 -26.31 -9.17 16.75
N PHE A 18 -26.14 -10.37 16.17
CA PHE A 18 -27.19 -11.17 15.53
C PHE A 18 -27.72 -12.29 16.43
N TYR A 19 -27.23 -12.38 17.67
CA TYR A 19 -27.75 -13.35 18.61
C TYR A 19 -29.14 -12.90 19.11
N ILE A 20 -30.15 -13.66 18.73
CA ILE A 20 -31.50 -13.49 19.25
C ILE A 20 -31.63 -14.37 20.50
N GLN A 21 -31.76 -13.72 21.66
CA GLN A 21 -31.94 -14.42 22.92
C GLN A 21 -33.28 -15.19 22.88
N PRO A 22 -33.30 -16.50 23.24
CA PRO A 22 -34.57 -17.22 23.32
C PRO A 22 -35.46 -16.61 24.38
N THR A 23 -36.72 -16.42 24.04
CA THR A 23 -37.73 -15.87 24.96
C THR A 23 -38.23 -16.88 25.99
N ASN A 24 -37.89 -18.18 25.83
CA ASN A 24 -38.23 -19.26 26.75
C ASN A 24 -37.03 -20.15 27.02
N HIS A 25 -36.90 -20.64 28.25
CA HIS A 25 -35.76 -21.42 28.77
C HIS A 25 -35.46 -22.73 28.06
N ASN A 26 -36.26 -23.16 27.11
CA ASN A 26 -36.14 -24.47 26.42
C ASN A 26 -35.74 -24.36 24.92
N HIS A 27 -35.40 -23.18 24.41
CA HIS A 27 -35.01 -23.03 23.02
C HIS A 27 -33.56 -22.65 22.86
N VAL A 28 -32.88 -23.35 21.96
CA VAL A 28 -31.53 -23.00 21.47
C VAL A 28 -31.62 -21.65 20.78
N GLY A 29 -30.78 -20.69 21.15
CA GLY A 29 -30.74 -19.38 20.50
C GLY A 29 -30.41 -19.48 19.02
N PHE A 30 -31.07 -18.71 18.19
CA PHE A 30 -30.86 -18.68 16.76
C PHE A 30 -29.85 -17.58 16.39
N CYS A 31 -28.93 -17.92 15.52
CA CYS A 31 -28.08 -16.93 14.88
C CYS A 31 -28.71 -16.51 13.54
N SER A 32 -29.02 -15.22 13.40
CA SER A 32 -29.61 -14.65 12.16
C SER A 32 -28.57 -14.34 11.10
N ILE A 33 -27.35 -14.85 11.22
CA ILE A 33 -26.30 -14.68 10.21
C ILE A 33 -26.76 -15.35 8.91
N PRO A 34 -26.74 -14.66 7.78
CA PRO A 34 -27.07 -15.25 6.49
C PRO A 34 -26.27 -16.53 6.22
N THR A 35 -26.90 -17.52 5.58
CA THR A 35 -26.35 -18.88 5.38
C THR A 35 -25.03 -18.96 4.61
N ASN A 36 -24.65 -17.91 3.91
CA ASN A 36 -23.37 -17.76 3.20
C ASN A 36 -22.21 -17.28 4.12
N TYR A 37 -22.50 -16.97 5.40
CA TYR A 37 -21.48 -16.65 6.37
C TYR A 37 -21.34 -17.81 7.35
N ARG A 38 -20.13 -18.34 7.48
CA ARG A 38 -19.83 -19.27 8.55
C ARG A 38 -19.94 -18.53 9.88
N CYS A 39 -20.80 -19.05 10.76
CA CYS A 39 -20.72 -18.65 12.17
C CYS A 39 -19.33 -19.08 12.64
N LEU A 40 -18.50 -18.11 13.07
CA LEU A 40 -17.14 -18.37 13.54
C LEU A 40 -17.15 -19.06 14.91
N ASN A 41 -17.83 -20.19 15.02
CA ASN A 41 -17.80 -21.05 16.20
C ASN A 41 -16.59 -21.96 16.26
N ASP A 42 -15.83 -22.03 15.16
CA ASP A 42 -14.56 -22.73 15.16
C ASP A 42 -13.47 -21.75 15.59
N VAL A 43 -12.91 -21.98 16.78
CA VAL A 43 -11.81 -21.18 17.34
C VAL A 43 -10.60 -21.19 16.40
N SER A 44 -10.48 -22.18 15.51
CA SER A 44 -9.46 -22.23 14.47
C SER A 44 -9.61 -21.10 13.45
N ASP A 45 -10.84 -20.68 13.12
CA ASP A 45 -11.09 -19.56 12.20
C ASP A 45 -10.80 -18.18 12.84
N TYR A 46 -10.86 -18.07 14.18
CA TYR A 46 -10.46 -16.86 14.90
C TYR A 46 -8.95 -16.65 14.94
N ARG A 47 -8.17 -17.71 14.77
CA ARG A 47 -6.71 -17.65 14.75
C ARG A 47 -6.15 -17.19 13.40
N LYS A 48 -6.99 -16.93 12.41
CA LYS A 48 -6.53 -16.41 11.14
C LYS A 48 -6.10 -14.95 11.34
N ILE A 49 -4.80 -14.79 11.53
CA ILE A 49 -4.15 -13.48 11.60
C ILE A 49 -4.47 -12.75 10.29
N ILE A 50 -5.02 -11.55 10.39
CA ILE A 50 -5.23 -10.70 9.23
C ILE A 50 -3.98 -9.84 9.08
N PRO A 51 -3.17 -10.08 8.05
CA PRO A 51 -2.01 -9.25 7.82
C PRO A 51 -2.45 -7.83 7.44
N LEU A 52 -1.90 -6.84 8.14
CA LEU A 52 -2.15 -5.44 7.86
C LEU A 52 -0.95 -4.82 7.14
N SER A 53 -1.23 -4.13 6.05
CA SER A 53 -0.25 -3.29 5.36
C SER A 53 -0.64 -1.83 5.47
N TYR A 54 0.29 -0.94 5.18
CA TYR A 54 0.00 0.48 5.05
C TYR A 54 -1.17 0.74 4.09
N SER A 55 -1.16 0.09 2.92
CA SER A 55 -2.22 0.26 1.92
C SER A 55 -3.57 -0.32 2.38
N SER A 56 -3.58 -1.50 3.01
CA SER A 56 -4.83 -2.12 3.46
C SER A 56 -5.47 -1.34 4.60
N THR A 57 -4.68 -0.84 5.56
CA THR A 57 -5.18 0.04 6.62
C THR A 57 -5.70 1.36 6.07
N GLY A 58 -5.00 1.96 5.10
CA GLY A 58 -5.47 3.14 4.38
C GLY A 58 -6.81 2.92 3.70
N ASN A 59 -7.00 1.80 3.02
CA ASN A 59 -8.27 1.42 2.40
C ASN A 59 -9.39 1.30 3.44
N PHE A 60 -9.11 0.66 4.59
CA PHE A 60 -10.10 0.53 5.67
C PHE A 60 -10.53 1.88 6.24
N MET A 61 -9.57 2.74 6.55
CA MET A 61 -9.83 4.09 7.07
C MET A 61 -10.59 4.97 6.05
N THR A 62 -10.31 4.78 4.78
CA THR A 62 -11.00 5.50 3.70
C THR A 62 -12.43 5.02 3.52
N CYS A 63 -12.63 3.71 3.43
CA CYS A 63 -13.93 3.09 3.21
C CYS A 63 -13.88 1.61 3.58
N LYS A 64 -14.68 1.18 4.57
CA LYS A 64 -14.71 -0.22 5.01
C LYS A 64 -15.09 -1.18 3.87
N GLN A 65 -15.99 -0.77 2.97
CA GLN A 65 -16.32 -1.55 1.78
C GLN A 65 -15.14 -1.69 0.83
N LEU A 66 -14.30 -0.67 0.67
CA LEU A 66 -13.09 -0.74 -0.14
C LEU A 66 -12.12 -1.78 0.42
N TYR A 67 -11.88 -1.77 1.72
CA TYR A 67 -11.07 -2.80 2.39
C TYR A 67 -11.64 -4.21 2.16
N TYR A 68 -12.96 -4.38 2.33
CA TYR A 68 -13.61 -5.67 2.07
C TYR A 68 -13.36 -6.17 0.65
N LEU A 69 -13.54 -5.31 -0.35
CA LEU A 69 -13.33 -5.68 -1.74
C LEU A 69 -11.87 -6.02 -2.04
N THR A 70 -10.93 -5.21 -1.54
CA THR A 70 -9.50 -5.35 -1.86
C THR A 70 -8.81 -6.41 -1.01
N ALA A 71 -8.93 -6.32 0.32
CA ALA A 71 -8.17 -7.18 1.25
C ALA A 71 -8.86 -8.51 1.54
N ILE A 72 -10.20 -8.53 1.65
CA ILE A 72 -10.94 -9.75 1.99
C ILE A 72 -11.33 -10.53 0.73
N ARG A 73 -11.86 -9.83 -0.29
CA ARG A 73 -12.31 -10.46 -1.54
C ARG A 73 -11.21 -10.57 -2.61
N GLY A 74 -10.08 -9.90 -2.44
CA GLY A 74 -8.96 -9.90 -3.39
C GLY A 74 -9.31 -9.32 -4.76
N ILE A 75 -10.32 -8.44 -4.84
CA ILE A 75 -10.74 -7.83 -6.11
C ILE A 75 -9.72 -6.76 -6.49
N GLN A 76 -9.20 -6.88 -7.69
CA GLN A 76 -8.26 -5.90 -8.26
C GLN A 76 -8.96 -5.09 -9.37
N VAL A 77 -8.62 -3.82 -9.44
CA VAL A 77 -9.05 -2.94 -10.53
C VAL A 77 -8.28 -3.31 -11.79
N LYS A 78 -8.97 -3.30 -12.93
CA LYS A 78 -8.27 -3.52 -14.22
C LYS A 78 -7.22 -2.42 -14.46
N SER A 79 -6.10 -2.81 -15.03
CA SER A 79 -4.98 -1.91 -15.34
C SER A 79 -5.42 -0.62 -16.05
N SER A 80 -6.36 -0.72 -17.00
CA SER A 80 -6.90 0.43 -17.73
C SER A 80 -7.59 1.50 -16.87
N GLN A 81 -8.01 1.16 -15.65
CA GLN A 81 -8.72 2.07 -14.73
C GLN A 81 -7.80 2.69 -13.67
N VAL A 82 -6.57 2.21 -13.56
CA VAL A 82 -5.58 2.74 -12.62
C VAL A 82 -5.08 4.11 -13.08
N GLY A 83 -5.00 5.08 -12.17
CA GLY A 83 -4.53 6.43 -12.48
C GLY A 83 -3.10 6.48 -13.02
N LYS A 84 -2.82 7.39 -13.96
CA LYS A 84 -1.53 7.53 -14.65
C LYS A 84 -0.33 7.63 -13.70
N ALA A 85 -0.43 8.45 -12.65
CA ALA A 85 0.65 8.62 -11.69
C ALA A 85 1.01 7.32 -10.97
N LEU A 86 0.00 6.52 -10.59
CA LEU A 86 0.22 5.23 -9.94
C LEU A 86 0.85 4.22 -10.91
N LYS A 87 0.41 4.20 -12.16
CA LYS A 87 1.01 3.35 -13.21
C LYS A 87 2.47 3.70 -13.45
N MET A 88 2.79 4.99 -13.59
CA MET A 88 4.17 5.44 -13.75
C MET A 88 5.04 5.07 -12.55
N GLY A 89 4.52 5.27 -11.33
CA GLY A 89 5.23 4.88 -10.10
C GLY A 89 5.53 3.38 -10.09
N SER A 90 4.53 2.55 -10.40
CA SER A 90 4.70 1.09 -10.47
C SER A 90 5.66 0.66 -11.58
N LEU A 91 5.63 1.33 -12.73
CA LEU A 91 6.58 1.06 -13.81
C LEU A 91 8.00 1.42 -13.40
N TRP A 92 8.20 2.62 -12.80
CA TRP A 92 9.52 3.05 -12.34
C TRP A 92 10.11 2.10 -11.29
N ASP A 93 9.31 1.70 -10.31
CA ASP A 93 9.72 0.72 -9.31
C ASP A 93 10.15 -0.61 -9.98
N ARG A 94 9.35 -1.12 -10.90
CA ARG A 94 9.69 -2.35 -11.64
C ARG A 94 10.95 -2.21 -12.49
N VAL A 95 11.18 -1.05 -13.10
CA VAL A 95 12.42 -0.73 -13.84
C VAL A 95 13.63 -0.80 -12.92
N LEU A 96 13.56 -0.17 -11.75
CA LEU A 96 14.64 -0.20 -10.77
C LEU A 96 14.90 -1.61 -10.25
N GLN A 97 13.87 -2.37 -9.91
CA GLN A 97 14.00 -3.76 -9.45
C GLN A 97 14.73 -4.63 -10.50
N LYS A 98 14.32 -4.54 -11.76
CA LYS A 98 14.94 -5.28 -12.86
C LYS A 98 16.38 -4.86 -13.10
N TYR A 99 16.64 -3.57 -13.18
CA TYR A 99 17.99 -3.04 -13.38
C TYR A 99 18.95 -3.44 -12.25
N LEU A 100 18.53 -3.27 -10.99
CA LEU A 100 19.33 -3.61 -9.83
C LEU A 100 19.50 -5.12 -9.64
N GLY A 101 18.55 -5.91 -10.12
CA GLY A 101 18.64 -7.37 -10.18
C GLY A 101 19.56 -7.90 -11.31
N GLY A 102 20.16 -7.00 -12.11
CA GLY A 102 21.03 -7.37 -13.22
C GLY A 102 20.29 -7.89 -14.47
N ASP A 103 18.97 -7.67 -14.54
CA ASP A 103 18.17 -8.10 -15.69
C ASP A 103 18.35 -7.12 -16.86
N VAL A 104 18.75 -7.65 -18.02
CA VAL A 104 18.97 -6.86 -19.25
C VAL A 104 17.67 -6.53 -20.00
N SER A 105 16.55 -7.12 -19.61
CA SER A 105 15.25 -6.95 -20.28
C SER A 105 14.48 -5.70 -19.84
N VAL A 106 15.13 -4.73 -19.19
CA VAL A 106 14.48 -3.48 -18.73
C VAL A 106 13.73 -2.74 -19.86
N PRO A 107 14.30 -2.59 -21.10
CA PRO A 107 13.56 -1.97 -22.20
C PRO A 107 12.24 -2.68 -22.50
N ASP A 108 12.25 -4.02 -22.54
CA ASP A 108 11.06 -4.83 -22.83
C ASP A 108 9.98 -4.61 -21.76
N VAL A 109 10.38 -4.53 -20.48
CA VAL A 109 9.44 -4.24 -19.37
C VAL A 109 8.75 -2.89 -19.55
N ILE A 110 9.49 -1.89 -20.04
CA ILE A 110 8.92 -0.55 -20.27
C ILE A 110 7.93 -0.60 -21.44
N ASP A 111 8.29 -1.29 -22.52
CA ASP A 111 7.46 -1.36 -23.74
C ASP A 111 6.20 -2.21 -23.57
N GLU A 112 6.24 -3.23 -22.71
CA GLU A 112 5.09 -4.08 -22.38
C GLU A 112 4.07 -3.42 -21.43
N TYR A 113 4.42 -2.29 -20.81
CA TYR A 113 3.58 -1.68 -19.80
C TYR A 113 2.45 -0.83 -20.43
N GLU A 114 1.20 -1.14 -20.07
CA GLU A 114 0.01 -0.48 -20.64
C GLU A 114 -0.20 0.94 -20.07
N ILE A 115 0.64 1.89 -20.48
CA ILE A 115 0.48 3.33 -20.20
C ILE A 115 0.63 4.14 -21.49
N GLU A 116 0.30 5.44 -21.41
CA GLU A 116 0.37 6.31 -22.58
C GLU A 116 1.81 6.52 -23.06
N PRO A 117 2.05 6.68 -24.38
CA PRO A 117 3.41 6.81 -24.92
C PRO A 117 4.25 7.91 -24.30
N LEU A 118 3.66 9.04 -23.94
CA LEU A 118 4.39 10.15 -23.30
C LEU A 118 4.85 9.80 -21.87
N GLU A 119 4.07 9.04 -21.12
CA GLU A 119 4.47 8.55 -19.81
C GLU A 119 5.57 7.50 -19.91
N VAL A 120 5.51 6.62 -20.94
CA VAL A 120 6.58 5.69 -21.28
C VAL A 120 7.87 6.46 -21.59
N ALA A 121 7.80 7.49 -22.43
CA ALA A 121 8.95 8.34 -22.80
C ALA A 121 9.61 8.99 -21.56
N LYS A 122 8.81 9.45 -20.59
CA LYS A 122 9.35 9.99 -19.32
C LYS A 122 10.12 8.95 -18.52
N VAL A 123 9.59 7.72 -18.41
CA VAL A 123 10.26 6.64 -17.67
C VAL A 123 11.51 6.18 -18.39
N LYS A 124 11.49 6.09 -19.75
CA LYS A 124 12.68 5.80 -20.56
C LYS A 124 13.77 6.85 -20.35
N ALA A 125 13.40 8.12 -20.39
CA ALA A 125 14.34 9.22 -20.15
C ALA A 125 14.98 9.16 -18.76
N LEU A 126 14.17 8.89 -17.70
CA LEU A 126 14.67 8.70 -16.34
C LEU A 126 15.63 7.51 -16.25
N TYR A 127 15.28 6.37 -16.84
CA TYR A 127 16.14 5.18 -16.84
C TYR A 127 17.47 5.41 -17.55
N ARG A 128 17.44 6.05 -18.74
CA ARG A 128 18.65 6.44 -19.48
C ARG A 128 19.54 7.37 -18.67
N ALA A 129 18.92 8.37 -18.01
CA ALA A 129 19.64 9.31 -17.17
C ALA A 129 20.22 8.64 -15.90
N TYR A 130 19.49 7.74 -15.27
CA TYR A 130 19.93 6.95 -14.11
C TYR A 130 21.21 6.17 -14.45
N LYS A 131 21.24 5.54 -15.62
CA LYS A 131 22.44 4.83 -16.12
C LYS A 131 23.59 5.77 -16.49
N TYR A 132 23.30 6.87 -17.18
CA TYR A 132 24.31 7.85 -17.61
C TYR A 132 25.00 8.51 -16.42
N LEU A 133 24.24 8.83 -15.38
CA LEU A 133 24.75 9.40 -14.16
C LEU A 133 25.47 8.39 -13.28
N ASP A 134 25.52 7.12 -13.69
CA ASP A 134 26.14 6.02 -12.97
C ASP A 134 25.72 5.95 -11.51
N VAL A 135 24.40 5.98 -11.27
CA VAL A 135 23.84 6.01 -9.90
C VAL A 135 24.31 4.77 -9.13
N GLN A 136 25.03 5.01 -8.08
CA GLN A 136 25.61 3.97 -7.24
C GLN A 136 24.59 3.46 -6.24
N VAL A 137 24.52 2.15 -6.11
CA VAL A 137 23.69 1.44 -5.15
C VAL A 137 24.57 0.54 -4.29
N GLU A 138 24.43 0.60 -2.98
CA GLU A 138 25.15 -0.28 -2.09
C GLU A 138 24.87 -1.75 -2.42
N PRO A 139 25.88 -2.59 -2.61
CA PRO A 139 25.68 -3.99 -2.94
C PRO A 139 25.11 -4.78 -1.76
N GLY A 140 24.46 -5.92 -2.06
CA GLY A 140 23.99 -6.86 -1.03
C GLY A 140 22.61 -6.53 -0.47
N GLY A 141 21.89 -5.52 -1.01
CA GLY A 141 20.51 -5.27 -0.66
C GLY A 141 19.56 -6.33 -1.23
N GLU A 142 18.69 -6.87 -0.39
CA GLU A 142 17.63 -7.78 -0.81
C GLU A 142 16.49 -6.96 -1.44
N LEU A 143 16.21 -7.22 -2.74
CA LEU A 143 15.13 -6.56 -3.48
C LEU A 143 13.78 -7.17 -3.10
N GLN A 144 12.77 -6.31 -2.90
CA GLN A 144 11.40 -6.72 -2.56
C GLN A 144 11.33 -7.66 -1.34
N ALA A 145 12.20 -7.41 -0.36
CA ALA A 145 12.21 -8.18 0.87
C ALA A 145 10.89 -8.03 1.62
N LYS A 146 10.32 -9.15 2.04
CA LYS A 146 9.05 -9.15 2.75
C LYS A 146 9.19 -8.52 4.14
N VAL A 147 8.25 -7.68 4.51
CA VAL A 147 8.06 -7.24 5.90
C VAL A 147 7.36 -8.38 6.64
N ASP A 148 8.02 -8.95 7.65
CA ASP A 148 7.52 -10.10 8.40
C ASP A 148 7.55 -9.80 9.90
N GLY A 149 6.74 -8.85 10.31
CA GLY A 149 6.63 -8.40 11.68
C GLY A 149 5.33 -8.79 12.34
N LYS A 150 5.40 -9.17 13.61
CA LYS A 150 4.24 -9.38 14.47
C LYS A 150 4.19 -8.33 15.56
N ILE A 151 3.01 -7.79 15.79
CA ILE A 151 2.77 -6.86 16.88
C ILE A 151 1.83 -7.52 17.89
N GLU A 152 2.28 -7.60 19.12
CA GLU A 152 1.42 -7.93 20.24
C GLU A 152 0.45 -6.77 20.47
N THR A 153 -0.84 -7.04 20.34
CA THR A 153 -1.86 -6.00 20.49
C THR A 153 -2.21 -5.71 21.96
N GLY A 154 -1.85 -6.60 22.87
CA GLY A 154 -2.32 -6.56 24.26
C GLY A 154 -3.81 -6.91 24.43
N LEU A 155 -4.49 -7.26 23.34
CA LEU A 155 -5.88 -7.67 23.33
C LEU A 155 -5.98 -9.19 23.38
N THR A 156 -7.11 -9.69 23.88
CA THR A 156 -7.45 -11.13 23.88
C THR A 156 -8.80 -11.36 23.21
N TYR A 157 -9.01 -12.55 22.69
CA TYR A 157 -10.32 -12.96 22.20
C TYR A 157 -11.28 -13.20 23.39
N GLY A 158 -12.21 -12.26 23.61
CA GLY A 158 -13.22 -12.36 24.66
C GLY A 158 -12.68 -12.17 26.09
N GLU A 159 -13.59 -11.96 27.03
CA GLU A 159 -13.23 -11.71 28.45
C GLU A 159 -12.63 -12.94 29.13
N GLU A 160 -13.02 -14.16 28.69
CA GLU A 160 -12.57 -15.43 29.29
C GLU A 160 -11.41 -16.08 28.50
N SER A 161 -11.10 -15.60 27.27
CA SER A 161 -10.05 -16.16 26.44
C SER A 161 -8.71 -15.53 26.80
N LYS A 162 -7.74 -16.36 27.17
CA LYS A 162 -6.34 -15.94 27.36
C LYS A 162 -5.54 -15.99 26.06
N VAL A 163 -6.18 -16.18 24.91
CA VAL A 163 -5.50 -16.23 23.61
C VAL A 163 -5.20 -14.79 23.18
N PRO A 164 -3.94 -14.39 23.12
CA PRO A 164 -3.59 -13.06 22.66
C PRO A 164 -3.94 -12.88 21.19
N LEU A 165 -4.43 -11.70 20.85
CA LEU A 165 -4.59 -11.25 19.48
C LEU A 165 -3.26 -10.73 18.98
N GLU A 166 -2.68 -11.42 18.03
CA GLU A 166 -1.49 -10.95 17.30
C GLU A 166 -1.90 -10.29 15.99
N MET A 167 -1.17 -9.27 15.60
CA MET A 167 -1.33 -8.59 14.33
C MET A 167 -0.05 -8.78 13.51
N GLU A 168 -0.18 -9.29 12.30
CA GLU A 168 0.93 -9.35 11.34
C GLU A 168 0.99 -8.06 10.53
N ILE A 169 2.20 -7.53 10.37
CA ILE A 169 2.49 -6.48 9.41
C ILE A 169 2.88 -7.14 8.09
N ASN A 170 2.25 -6.71 7.01
CA ASN A 170 2.55 -7.18 5.66
C ASN A 170 2.99 -6.01 4.79
N GLY A 171 3.98 -6.26 3.94
CA GLY A 171 4.50 -5.30 3.00
C GLY A 171 5.78 -5.79 2.35
N PHE A 172 6.37 -4.94 1.55
CA PHE A 172 7.67 -5.21 0.94
C PHE A 172 8.53 -3.95 1.05
N TYR A 173 9.79 -4.15 1.41
CA TYR A 173 10.81 -3.13 1.25
C TYR A 173 11.25 -3.13 -0.21
N ASP A 174 11.42 -1.98 -0.82
CA ASP A 174 11.96 -1.94 -2.18
C ASP A 174 13.39 -2.52 -2.22
N ARG A 175 14.20 -2.16 -1.21
CA ARG A 175 15.50 -2.80 -0.93
C ARG A 175 15.72 -2.87 0.57
N LYS A 176 16.17 -4.02 1.08
CA LYS A 176 16.45 -4.22 2.50
C LYS A 176 17.93 -4.57 2.72
N TYR A 177 18.52 -3.94 3.68
CA TYR A 177 19.86 -4.21 4.24
C TYR A 177 19.72 -4.62 5.70
N PRO A 178 20.78 -5.14 6.35
CA PRO A 178 20.70 -5.60 7.74
C PRO A 178 20.21 -4.53 8.73
N GLU A 179 20.61 -3.26 8.57
CA GLU A 179 20.33 -2.18 9.52
C GLU A 179 19.39 -1.10 8.95
N TYR A 180 19.09 -1.15 7.67
CA TYR A 180 18.24 -0.12 7.02
C TYR A 180 17.49 -0.67 5.82
N PHE A 181 16.57 0.15 5.31
CA PHE A 181 15.90 -0.13 4.05
C PHE A 181 15.84 1.13 3.19
N VAL A 182 15.60 0.90 1.91
CA VAL A 182 15.39 1.95 0.91
C VAL A 182 13.98 1.85 0.40
N GLU A 183 13.34 2.97 0.27
CA GLU A 183 12.00 3.13 -0.32
C GLU A 183 12.08 4.07 -1.51
N ASN A 184 11.66 3.59 -2.68
CA ASN A 184 11.68 4.35 -3.93
C ASN A 184 10.34 5.05 -4.17
N LYS A 185 10.38 6.27 -4.63
CA LYS A 185 9.18 7.01 -5.02
C LYS A 185 9.39 7.75 -6.34
N LEU A 186 8.40 7.65 -7.23
CA LEU A 186 8.29 8.54 -8.40
C LEU A 186 7.15 9.54 -8.14
N SER A 187 7.44 10.83 -8.15
CA SER A 187 6.44 11.84 -7.80
C SER A 187 6.63 13.16 -8.55
N GLY A 188 5.52 13.78 -8.95
CA GLY A 188 5.51 15.17 -9.42
C GLY A 188 5.74 16.18 -8.29
N ASN A 189 5.47 15.79 -7.03
CA ASN A 189 5.73 16.61 -5.85
C ASN A 189 6.57 15.85 -4.81
N PRO A 190 7.91 15.85 -4.94
CA PRO A 190 8.81 15.15 -4.03
C PRO A 190 8.72 15.60 -2.57
N GLN A 191 8.31 16.84 -2.29
CA GLN A 191 8.25 17.37 -0.93
C GLN A 191 7.36 16.52 -0.01
N ASN A 192 6.34 15.86 -0.55
CA ASN A 192 5.47 14.96 0.20
C ASN A 192 6.21 13.74 0.80
N TYR A 193 7.44 13.49 0.38
CA TYR A 193 8.26 12.35 0.84
C TYR A 193 9.52 12.78 1.59
N LEU A 194 9.72 14.08 1.79
CA LEU A 194 10.91 14.64 2.44
C LEU A 194 10.66 15.10 3.89
N ASP A 195 9.45 14.89 4.39
CA ASP A 195 9.06 15.20 5.76
C ASP A 195 8.58 13.93 6.45
N PRO A 196 9.17 13.55 7.62
CA PRO A 196 8.73 12.39 8.39
C PRO A 196 7.23 12.38 8.67
N PHE A 197 6.62 13.53 8.87
CA PHE A 197 5.19 13.66 9.13
C PHE A 197 4.32 13.05 8.02
N PHE A 198 4.66 13.28 6.74
CA PHE A 198 3.88 12.77 5.62
C PHE A 198 4.13 11.29 5.30
N ILE A 199 5.32 10.78 5.62
CA ILE A 199 5.71 9.38 5.37
C ILE A 199 5.57 8.50 6.62
N GLN A 200 5.18 9.09 7.75
CA GLN A 200 5.15 8.44 9.05
C GLN A 200 4.40 7.11 9.04
N SER A 201 3.26 7.04 8.39
CA SER A 201 2.44 5.83 8.40
C SER A 201 3.08 4.67 7.64
N GLN A 202 3.69 4.91 6.48
CA GLN A 202 4.32 3.86 5.68
C GLN A 202 5.65 3.42 6.29
N VAL A 203 6.57 4.37 6.47
CA VAL A 203 7.91 4.10 6.97
C VAL A 203 7.87 3.58 8.40
N GLY A 204 7.02 4.17 9.24
CA GLY A 204 6.84 3.71 10.61
C GLY A 204 6.26 2.29 10.69
N THR A 205 5.39 1.89 9.76
CA THR A 205 4.91 0.51 9.65
C THR A 205 6.06 -0.46 9.41
N TYR A 206 6.97 -0.11 8.52
CA TYR A 206 8.14 -0.93 8.23
C TYR A 206 9.08 -1.03 9.43
N PHE A 207 9.31 0.06 10.15
CA PHE A 207 10.07 0.03 11.40
C PHE A 207 9.41 -0.80 12.51
N LEU A 208 8.08 -0.82 12.58
CA LEU A 208 7.37 -1.70 13.51
C LEU A 208 7.51 -3.17 13.13
N GLY A 209 7.57 -3.45 11.83
CA GLY A 209 7.73 -4.82 11.31
C GLY A 209 9.12 -5.40 11.55
N ASP A 210 10.16 -4.54 11.63
CA ASP A 210 11.52 -4.99 11.90
C ASP A 210 12.24 -4.06 12.90
N PRO A 211 12.38 -4.47 14.16
CA PRO A 211 13.07 -3.69 15.18
C PRO A 211 14.56 -3.48 14.95
N ALA A 212 15.22 -4.28 14.13
CA ALA A 212 16.66 -4.17 13.83
C ALA A 212 16.98 -2.97 12.93
N LEU A 213 16.00 -2.45 12.21
CA LEU A 213 16.20 -1.34 11.29
C LEU A 213 16.42 -0.02 12.03
N ALA A 214 17.54 0.62 11.78
CA ALA A 214 17.96 1.88 12.41
C ALA A 214 17.51 3.11 11.60
N HIS A 215 17.44 3.01 10.28
CA HIS A 215 17.07 4.12 9.40
C HIS A 215 16.44 3.66 8.09
N CYS A 216 15.83 4.61 7.39
CA CYS A 216 15.30 4.48 6.03
C CYS A 216 16.01 5.48 5.12
N ILE A 217 16.28 5.11 3.89
CA ILE A 217 16.66 6.02 2.82
C ILE A 217 15.46 6.14 1.87
N MET A 218 14.95 7.35 1.75
CA MET A 218 13.86 7.66 0.82
C MET A 218 14.45 8.17 -0.48
N GLU A 219 14.47 7.34 -1.51
CA GLU A 219 14.93 7.70 -2.85
C GLU A 219 13.75 8.25 -3.66
N VAL A 220 13.68 9.58 -3.77
CA VAL A 220 12.59 10.23 -4.50
C VAL A 220 13.08 10.70 -5.85
N THR A 221 12.48 10.15 -6.89
CA THR A 221 12.69 10.59 -8.27
C THR A 221 11.54 11.50 -8.70
N ARG A 222 11.85 12.68 -9.21
CA ARG A 222 10.84 13.60 -9.74
C ARG A 222 10.39 13.16 -11.12
N THR A 223 9.08 13.08 -11.31
CA THR A 223 8.49 12.88 -12.64
C THR A 223 8.83 14.08 -13.55
N PRO A 224 9.33 13.86 -14.77
CA PRO A 224 9.49 14.94 -15.74
C PRO A 224 8.16 15.65 -16.04
N ASP A 225 8.17 16.98 -15.95
CA ASP A 225 7.00 17.85 -16.11
C ASP A 225 7.00 18.65 -17.42
N LEU A 226 7.96 18.37 -18.30
CA LEU A 226 8.03 18.97 -19.62
C LEU A 226 6.75 18.67 -20.41
N ARG A 227 6.24 19.69 -21.10
CA ARG A 227 5.08 19.55 -21.98
C ARG A 227 5.54 19.23 -23.39
N LEU A 228 4.79 18.37 -24.09
CA LEU A 228 4.99 18.14 -25.51
C LEU A 228 4.90 19.49 -26.27
N LYS A 229 5.82 19.73 -27.18
CA LYS A 229 5.78 20.94 -28.02
C LYS A 229 4.82 20.71 -29.16
N THR A 230 3.78 21.52 -29.21
CA THR A 230 2.86 21.59 -30.36
C THR A 230 3.10 22.86 -31.12
N SER A 231 3.18 22.78 -32.43
CA SER A 231 3.46 23.93 -33.32
C SER A 231 2.28 24.20 -34.23
N LYS A 232 1.93 25.48 -34.40
CA LYS A 232 0.92 25.91 -35.41
C LYS A 232 1.50 25.99 -36.82
N THR A 233 2.85 25.92 -36.97
CA THR A 233 3.56 26.24 -38.23
C THR A 233 4.61 25.20 -38.62
N LYS A 234 4.89 24.21 -37.74
CA LYS A 234 5.84 23.11 -37.97
C LYS A 234 5.18 21.80 -37.55
N GLU A 235 5.81 20.70 -37.89
CA GLU A 235 5.41 19.41 -37.33
C GLU A 235 5.47 19.43 -35.80
N ASP A 236 4.52 18.74 -35.17
CA ASP A 236 4.52 18.54 -33.73
C ASP A 236 5.72 17.67 -33.33
N GLU A 237 6.23 17.88 -32.13
CA GLU A 237 7.32 17.10 -31.55
C GLU A 237 6.92 15.62 -31.48
N SER A 238 7.78 14.72 -31.99
CA SER A 238 7.56 13.27 -31.86
C SER A 238 7.76 12.81 -30.41
N VAL A 239 7.30 11.58 -30.10
CA VAL A 239 7.48 10.97 -28.78
C VAL A 239 8.97 10.76 -28.47
N GLU A 240 9.75 10.40 -29.49
CA GLU A 240 11.21 10.17 -29.40
C GLU A 240 11.96 11.49 -29.16
N GLU A 241 11.58 12.56 -29.84
CA GLU A 241 12.15 13.91 -29.61
C GLU A 241 11.81 14.42 -28.21
N TYR A 242 10.57 14.15 -27.74
CA TYR A 242 10.14 14.48 -26.39
C TYR A 242 10.94 13.67 -25.34
N GLU A 243 11.15 12.36 -25.55
CA GLU A 243 11.96 11.51 -24.67
C GLU A 243 13.39 12.06 -24.58
N GLU A 244 14.02 12.36 -25.74
CA GLU A 244 15.39 12.90 -25.77
C GLU A 244 15.48 14.24 -25.02
N ARG A 245 14.52 15.11 -25.19
CA ARG A 245 14.48 16.39 -24.48
C ARG A 245 14.29 16.22 -22.97
N CYS A 246 13.47 15.26 -22.54
CA CYS A 246 13.36 14.90 -21.13
C CYS A 246 14.69 14.38 -20.59
N TYR A 247 15.36 13.51 -21.34
CA TYR A 247 16.67 12.95 -20.97
C TYR A 247 17.72 14.07 -20.82
N GLN A 248 17.83 14.98 -21.78
CA GLN A 248 18.78 16.10 -21.74
C GLN A 248 18.49 17.04 -20.54
N ASP A 249 17.22 17.27 -20.25
CA ASP A 249 16.83 18.08 -19.09
C ASP A 249 17.21 17.40 -17.76
N ILE A 250 17.04 16.09 -17.65
CA ILE A 250 17.40 15.33 -16.45
C ILE A 250 18.90 15.37 -16.20
N ILE A 251 19.71 15.08 -17.21
CA ILE A 251 21.17 15.04 -17.04
C ILE A 251 21.80 16.41 -16.85
N SER A 252 21.14 17.47 -17.33
CA SER A 252 21.61 18.86 -17.10
C SER A 252 21.37 19.36 -15.68
N ARG A 253 20.39 18.80 -14.96
CA ARG A 253 20.04 19.21 -13.59
C ARG A 253 19.65 18.01 -12.72
N PRO A 254 20.56 17.06 -12.51
CA PRO A 254 20.25 15.79 -11.81
C PRO A 254 19.70 16.00 -10.41
N SER A 255 20.15 17.00 -9.64
CA SER A 255 19.64 17.29 -8.30
C SER A 255 18.18 17.77 -8.26
N TYR A 256 17.62 18.22 -9.39
CA TYR A 256 16.20 18.53 -9.49
C TYR A 256 15.35 17.26 -9.63
N TYR A 257 15.88 16.25 -10.32
CA TYR A 257 15.17 15.00 -10.59
C TYR A 257 15.43 13.91 -9.58
N PHE A 258 16.68 13.75 -9.15
CA PHE A 258 17.09 12.79 -8.11
C PHE A 258 17.31 13.55 -6.81
N VAL A 259 16.29 13.54 -5.95
CA VAL A 259 16.28 14.39 -4.75
C VAL A 259 17.39 13.97 -3.79
N GLY A 260 18.20 14.94 -3.37
CA GLY A 260 19.38 14.67 -2.53
C GLY A 260 20.57 14.13 -3.33
N TRP A 261 20.65 14.42 -4.62
CA TRP A 261 21.76 13.99 -5.48
C TRP A 261 23.13 14.44 -4.94
N ASP A 262 23.97 13.47 -4.66
CA ASP A 262 25.38 13.64 -4.32
C ASP A 262 26.25 13.33 -5.54
N LYS A 263 26.85 14.39 -6.12
CA LYS A 263 27.63 14.29 -7.35
C LYS A 263 28.96 13.52 -7.14
N GLU A 264 29.50 13.52 -5.93
CA GLU A 264 30.77 12.84 -5.65
C GLU A 264 30.58 11.34 -5.45
N LYS A 265 29.48 10.98 -4.79
CA LYS A 265 29.14 9.58 -4.51
C LYS A 265 28.25 8.94 -5.57
N HIS A 266 27.70 9.75 -6.48
CA HIS A 266 26.70 9.31 -7.45
C HIS A 266 25.50 8.62 -6.79
N THR A 267 25.08 9.11 -5.62
CA THR A 267 23.91 8.60 -4.87
C THR A 267 22.86 9.68 -4.73
N TYR A 268 21.64 9.28 -4.37
CA TYR A 268 20.59 10.23 -4.04
C TYR A 268 19.69 9.68 -2.93
N GLY A 269 18.82 10.51 -2.41
CA GLY A 269 17.88 10.16 -1.38
C GLY A 269 18.09 10.95 -0.09
N LYS A 270 17.09 10.85 0.78
CA LYS A 270 17.11 11.43 2.12
C LYS A 270 17.06 10.35 3.17
N LYS A 271 17.99 10.41 4.11
CA LYS A 271 18.05 9.50 5.26
C LYS A 271 17.11 10.00 6.36
N PHE A 272 16.32 9.08 6.91
CA PHE A 272 15.48 9.29 8.07
C PHE A 272 15.83 8.25 9.14
N HIS A 273 16.10 8.68 10.34
CA HIS A 273 16.39 7.79 11.46
C HIS A 273 15.08 7.28 12.09
N ARG A 274 15.12 6.06 12.60
CA ARG A 274 14.01 5.44 13.31
C ARG A 274 13.41 6.35 14.41
N SER A 275 14.29 7.09 15.10
CA SER A 275 13.90 8.02 16.18
C SER A 275 13.09 9.25 15.73
N GLU A 276 13.03 9.53 14.41
CA GLU A 276 12.22 10.62 13.86
C GLU A 276 10.74 10.25 13.74
N PHE A 277 10.38 8.99 13.99
CA PHE A 277 9.03 8.47 13.86
C PHE A 277 8.40 8.18 15.21
N ALA A 278 7.17 8.59 15.42
CA ALA A 278 6.38 8.32 16.64
C ALA A 278 5.86 6.88 16.64
N LEU A 279 6.75 5.89 16.78
CA LEU A 279 6.44 4.47 16.60
C LEU A 279 5.37 3.96 17.57
N ASP A 280 5.35 4.44 18.80
CA ASP A 280 4.33 4.05 19.77
C ASP A 280 2.94 4.54 19.37
N GLU A 281 2.85 5.77 18.84
CA GLU A 281 1.58 6.31 18.30
C GLU A 281 1.13 5.50 17.08
N ILE A 282 2.05 5.19 16.18
CA ILE A 282 1.76 4.36 15.00
C ILE A 282 1.29 2.98 15.43
N LYS A 283 1.96 2.34 16.40
CA LYS A 283 1.57 1.05 16.96
C LYS A 283 0.16 1.10 17.54
N GLN A 284 -0.14 2.09 18.38
CA GLN A 284 -1.47 2.24 18.98
C GLN A 284 -2.56 2.45 17.94
N ARG A 285 -2.28 3.25 16.90
CA ARG A 285 -3.20 3.45 15.79
C ARG A 285 -3.47 2.15 15.04
N TYR A 286 -2.44 1.33 14.78
CA TYR A 286 -2.60 0.03 14.13
C TYR A 286 -3.42 -0.95 14.99
N ILE A 287 -3.19 -0.99 16.29
CA ILE A 287 -3.98 -1.80 17.23
C ILE A 287 -5.45 -1.37 17.20
N TYR A 288 -5.71 -0.06 17.19
CA TYR A 288 -7.07 0.47 17.09
C TYR A 288 -7.74 0.08 15.77
N ILE A 289 -7.05 0.26 14.65
CA ILE A 289 -7.56 -0.12 13.32
C ILE A 289 -7.82 -1.63 13.24
N PHE A 290 -6.89 -2.44 13.75
CA PHE A 290 -7.03 -3.89 13.80
C PHE A 290 -8.27 -4.31 14.58
N ARG A 291 -8.47 -3.75 15.76
CA ARG A 291 -9.67 -3.99 16.56
C ARG A 291 -10.95 -3.63 15.80
N GLU A 292 -10.97 -2.48 15.15
CA GLU A 292 -12.13 -2.03 14.39
C GLU A 292 -12.39 -2.91 13.15
N ILE A 293 -11.34 -3.43 12.49
CA ILE A 293 -11.45 -4.40 11.41
C ILE A 293 -12.10 -5.69 11.93
N GLU A 294 -11.63 -6.22 13.07
CA GLU A 294 -12.17 -7.44 13.66
C GLU A 294 -13.65 -7.25 14.07
N GLU A 295 -14.00 -6.16 14.72
CA GLU A 295 -15.39 -5.84 15.04
C GLU A 295 -16.26 -5.74 13.78
N THR A 296 -15.76 -5.08 12.73
CA THR A 296 -16.45 -4.96 11.45
C THR A 296 -16.64 -6.32 10.79
N ARG A 297 -15.61 -7.19 10.84
CA ARG A 297 -15.64 -8.54 10.31
C ARG A 297 -16.66 -9.42 11.05
N ILE A 298 -16.65 -9.41 12.38
CA ILE A 298 -17.56 -10.17 13.23
C ILE A 298 -19.02 -9.73 12.99
N CYS A 299 -19.25 -8.42 12.92
CA CYS A 299 -20.58 -7.87 12.71
C CYS A 299 -21.02 -7.86 11.23
N ASN A 300 -20.12 -8.19 10.30
CA ASN A 300 -20.32 -8.07 8.85
C ASN A 300 -20.85 -6.70 8.41
N THR A 301 -20.30 -5.61 8.98
CA THR A 301 -20.78 -4.24 8.78
C THR A 301 -19.86 -3.44 7.85
N TRP A 302 -19.65 -3.95 6.63
CA TRP A 302 -18.82 -3.33 5.61
C TRP A 302 -19.60 -2.19 4.91
N TYR A 303 -19.67 -1.02 5.54
CA TYR A 303 -20.42 0.10 4.97
C TYR A 303 -19.58 0.92 3.99
N LYS A 304 -20.28 1.55 3.05
CA LYS A 304 -19.70 2.45 2.05
C LYS A 304 -19.49 3.83 2.66
N ASN A 305 -18.43 4.50 2.24
CA ASN A 305 -18.22 5.91 2.54
C ASN A 305 -18.57 6.73 1.29
N ASP A 306 -19.80 7.22 1.22
CA ASP A 306 -20.33 7.93 0.05
C ASP A 306 -19.53 9.18 -0.31
N LYS A 307 -18.93 9.84 0.67
CA LYS A 307 -18.05 10.99 0.41
C LYS A 307 -16.83 10.59 -0.38
N MET A 308 -16.23 9.43 -0.04
CA MET A 308 -15.04 8.91 -0.72
C MET A 308 -15.36 8.27 -2.08
N CYS A 309 -16.60 7.88 -2.32
CA CYS A 309 -17.01 7.39 -3.66
C CYS A 309 -16.87 8.46 -4.75
N LYS A 310 -17.00 9.73 -4.40
CA LYS A 310 -16.77 10.85 -5.32
C LYS A 310 -15.27 11.13 -5.56
N GLY A 311 -14.40 10.42 -4.83
CA GLY A 311 -12.95 10.59 -4.82
C GLY A 311 -12.47 11.59 -3.76
N ALA A 312 -11.25 11.35 -3.26
CA ALA A 312 -10.57 12.27 -2.34
C ALA A 312 -10.28 13.63 -3.02
N PHE A 313 -10.18 13.62 -4.35
CA PHE A 313 -9.99 14.80 -5.18
C PHE A 313 -11.11 14.92 -6.21
N PRO A 314 -11.60 16.13 -6.51
CA PRO A 314 -12.59 16.36 -7.56
C PRO A 314 -12.13 15.77 -8.90
N GLY A 315 -12.99 15.00 -9.57
CA GLY A 315 -12.68 14.39 -10.85
C GLY A 315 -12.01 13.00 -10.80
N TYR A 316 -11.68 12.49 -9.62
CA TYR A 316 -11.10 11.15 -9.44
C TYR A 316 -12.01 10.28 -8.57
N PRO A 317 -13.09 9.72 -9.13
CA PRO A 317 -13.99 8.84 -8.39
C PRO A 317 -13.28 7.55 -7.98
N CYS A 318 -13.83 6.87 -6.97
CA CYS A 318 -13.31 5.58 -6.53
C CYS A 318 -13.42 4.54 -7.65
N ASP A 319 -12.33 3.87 -7.97
CA ASP A 319 -12.23 2.87 -9.05
C ASP A 319 -13.14 1.63 -8.82
N TYR A 320 -13.58 1.43 -7.58
CA TYR A 320 -14.44 0.30 -7.19
C TYR A 320 -15.94 0.58 -7.27
N ILE A 321 -16.35 1.76 -7.71
CA ILE A 321 -17.79 2.11 -7.86
C ILE A 321 -18.57 1.08 -8.69
N PRO A 322 -18.08 0.60 -9.84
CA PRO A 322 -18.84 -0.40 -10.62
C PRO A 322 -19.14 -1.66 -9.80
N VAL A 323 -18.14 -2.17 -9.07
CA VAL A 323 -18.29 -3.38 -8.22
C VAL A 323 -19.23 -3.10 -7.05
N CYS A 324 -19.10 -1.92 -6.42
CA CYS A 324 -19.95 -1.54 -5.30
C CYS A 324 -21.43 -1.38 -5.68
N ARG A 325 -21.75 -0.98 -6.91
CA ARG A 325 -23.11 -0.82 -7.40
C ARG A 325 -23.80 -2.14 -7.69
N HIS A 326 -23.03 -3.15 -8.10
CA HIS A 326 -23.57 -4.47 -8.45
C HIS A 326 -23.66 -5.43 -7.26
N ASN A 327 -23.09 -5.09 -6.11
CA ASN A 327 -23.16 -5.89 -4.89
C ASN A 327 -24.19 -5.37 -3.86
N THR A 328 -25.15 -4.57 -4.32
CA THR A 328 -26.37 -4.17 -3.59
C THR A 328 -27.59 -4.96 -4.15
#